data_6d04650d9ec74cf6b34295440e2459d8
#
_entry.id   6d04650d9ec74cf6b34295440e2459d8
#
_cell.length_a   1.000
_cell.length_b   1.000
_cell.length_c   1.000
_cell.angle_alpha   90.00
_cell.angle_beta   90.00
_cell.angle_gamma   90.00
#
_symmetry.space_group_name_H-M   'P 1'
#
loop_
_entity.id
_entity.type
_entity.pdbx_description
1 polymer ?
#
loop_
_entity_poly.entity_id
_entity_poly.type
_entity_poly.pdbx_seq_one_letter_code
_entity_poly.pdbx_strand_id
1 'polypeptide(L)'
;LGSEGRLTKGDRAGGTDLSSRAILDPREGDVEDDAASTKTRSLLAIGGALISEISFPKLALAWVLLIALPAVVLGATPLVAKIWFVETLDRISAVAGIGSALILALVAGVGWFGLPHLLRVLERSFWSLNSIAVQPGYVLAREVLRHVLEGVAGPRMGEASRARLRAGTSAAAGGLSALVALALIAMAWPYTRWTGELADLAAPLRLVKPALANAVVLVSACLAVASLAWGVADAAMDQLQTTRTFDEGAQPGRTWRVAHLSDIHVVGEEYGFRIESGRAGPRGNRRLDEALHRLERLHAARALDHVLITGDMTDAGRAGEWAAFMTALSRRPALAERTLILPGNHDLNIADRGNPARLDLPTSPGKRLRQMRALSAMDAVQGARVRVVDRSAGKLGPTLTEFLRPHRASIAAFADTGSLRLSRGLESLWENCFPMILPPAEPDGLGVALLNSNAETHFSFTNALGLVPALDARALLSVMEHHGQASWIVALHHHLLEYPTPAKALSERIGTALINGSWFIRQLAPFASRAIAMHGHRHVDWIGSCGRLRIVSAPSPVMEARDDEPTCFYIHELAAGAGALRLLAPEQVVIGPRSRN
;
A
#
# COMPACT_ATOMS: atom_id res chain seq x y z
N LEU A 1 27.02 31.08 -46.82
CA LEU A 1 27.70 29.80 -47.08
C LEU A 1 28.19 29.22 -45.74
N GLY A 2 27.47 28.21 -45.32
CA GLY A 2 27.55 27.61 -44.05
C GLY A 2 28.71 26.65 -43.81
N SER A 3 28.96 26.30 -42.58
CA SER A 3 29.54 25.05 -42.19
C SER A 3 28.90 24.65 -40.85
N GLU A 4 27.98 23.71 -40.92
CA GLU A 4 27.49 22.96 -39.78
C GLU A 4 28.62 22.11 -39.21
N GLY A 5 29.10 22.48 -38.04
CA GLY A 5 29.98 21.66 -37.20
C GLY A 5 29.15 20.57 -36.51
N ARG A 6 29.16 19.35 -37.04
CA ARG A 6 28.75 18.14 -36.33
C ARG A 6 29.63 17.97 -35.08
N LEU A 7 29.07 18.24 -33.92
CA LEU A 7 29.66 17.79 -32.66
C LEU A 7 29.46 16.28 -32.54
N THR A 8 30.54 15.56 -32.69
CA THR A 8 30.66 14.12 -32.40
C THR A 8 30.32 13.85 -30.95
N LYS A 9 29.37 12.95 -30.72
CA LYS A 9 29.06 12.33 -29.42
C LYS A 9 30.31 11.61 -28.91
N GLY A 10 31.08 12.27 -28.07
CA GLY A 10 32.13 11.63 -27.30
C GLY A 10 31.51 10.83 -26.17
N ASP A 11 31.89 9.56 -26.08
CA ASP A 11 31.59 8.64 -25.01
C ASP A 11 31.82 9.28 -23.64
N ARG A 12 30.74 9.62 -22.93
CA ARG A 12 30.78 9.87 -21.50
C ARG A 12 30.52 8.55 -20.79
N ALA A 13 31.56 8.02 -20.21
CA ALA A 13 31.53 6.86 -19.37
C ALA A 13 30.46 6.97 -18.25
N GLY A 14 29.55 6.03 -18.20
CA GLY A 14 29.05 5.39 -16.98
C GLY A 14 28.12 6.14 -16.03
N GLY A 15 27.64 7.33 -16.31
CA GLY A 15 26.54 7.93 -15.55
C GLY A 15 25.21 7.47 -16.15
N THR A 16 24.45 6.66 -15.45
CA THR A 16 23.07 6.34 -15.84
C THR A 16 22.28 7.63 -15.89
N ASP A 17 21.97 8.12 -17.10
CA ASP A 17 21.08 9.27 -17.29
C ASP A 17 19.66 8.86 -16.85
N LEU A 18 19.34 9.16 -15.59
CA LEU A 18 18.06 8.87 -14.98
C LEU A 18 16.94 9.77 -15.51
N SER A 19 17.28 10.88 -16.20
CA SER A 19 16.32 11.89 -16.67
C SER A 19 15.74 11.61 -18.07
N SER A 20 16.30 10.68 -18.84
CA SER A 20 15.98 10.53 -20.27
C SER A 20 14.82 9.58 -20.60
N ARG A 21 14.00 9.18 -19.60
CA ARG A 21 12.86 8.28 -19.85
C ARG A 21 11.60 9.07 -20.16
N ALA A 22 10.97 8.78 -21.29
CA ALA A 22 9.79 9.51 -21.81
C ALA A 22 8.65 9.68 -20.79
N ILE A 23 8.37 8.65 -19.97
CA ILE A 23 7.30 8.71 -18.97
C ILE A 23 7.59 9.62 -17.78
N LEU A 24 8.84 10.01 -17.57
CA LEU A 24 9.27 10.96 -16.53
C LEU A 24 9.48 12.37 -17.11
N ASP A 25 9.20 12.58 -18.40
CA ASP A 25 9.38 13.85 -19.07
C ASP A 25 8.33 14.86 -18.60
N PRO A 26 8.73 16.05 -18.08
CA PRO A 26 7.80 17.07 -17.60
C PRO A 26 6.94 17.71 -18.71
N ARG A 27 7.25 17.50 -20.00
CA ARG A 27 6.43 17.99 -21.11
C ARG A 27 5.04 17.36 -21.16
N GLU A 28 4.86 16.19 -20.59
CA GLU A 28 3.58 15.51 -20.45
C GLU A 28 2.99 15.77 -19.06
N GLY A 29 2.94 17.04 -18.65
CA GLY A 29 2.52 17.47 -17.33
C GLY A 29 1.06 17.07 -17.04
N ASP A 30 0.81 16.58 -15.85
CA ASP A 30 -0.53 16.49 -15.30
C ASP A 30 -0.99 17.91 -14.92
N VAL A 31 -2.12 18.32 -15.47
CA VAL A 31 -2.83 19.50 -15.01
C VAL A 31 -3.67 19.08 -13.81
N GLU A 32 -3.03 18.96 -12.67
CA GLU A 32 -3.72 18.71 -11.40
C GLU A 32 -3.65 19.96 -10.54
N ASP A 33 -4.81 20.38 -10.02
CA ASP A 33 -4.92 21.53 -9.15
C ASP A 33 -4.30 21.24 -7.78
N ASP A 34 -3.76 22.26 -7.12
CA ASP A 34 -3.35 22.19 -5.73
C ASP A 34 -4.50 21.77 -4.85
N ALA A 35 -4.30 20.73 -4.08
CA ALA A 35 -5.34 20.17 -3.25
C ALA A 35 -5.00 20.28 -1.75
N ALA A 36 -5.98 20.24 -0.83
CA ALA A 36 -5.76 20.30 0.61
C ALA A 36 -5.60 18.94 1.23
N SER A 37 -4.58 18.74 2.07
CA SER A 37 -4.51 17.56 2.92
C SER A 37 -5.78 17.38 3.75
N THR A 38 -6.26 16.13 3.87
CA THR A 38 -7.39 15.78 4.73
C THR A 38 -6.99 15.65 6.21
N LYS A 39 -5.70 15.59 6.53
CA LYS A 39 -5.19 15.38 7.89
C LYS A 39 -5.69 16.40 8.92
N THR A 40 -5.84 17.66 8.51
CA THR A 40 -6.27 18.74 9.41
C THR A 40 -7.77 19.04 9.37
N ARG A 41 -8.52 18.36 8.50
CA ARG A 41 -9.96 18.60 8.34
C ARG A 41 -10.78 17.73 9.29
N SER A 42 -11.83 18.33 9.89
CA SER A 42 -12.82 17.56 10.63
C SER A 42 -13.65 16.68 9.68
N LEU A 43 -14.17 15.54 10.17
CA LEU A 43 -15.06 14.68 9.39
C LEU A 43 -16.30 15.42 8.90
N LEU A 44 -16.82 16.40 9.67
CA LEU A 44 -17.95 17.24 9.26
C LEU A 44 -17.57 18.18 8.11
N ALA A 45 -16.36 18.74 8.12
CA ALA A 45 -15.89 19.58 7.03
C ALA A 45 -15.67 18.77 5.74
N ILE A 46 -15.15 17.55 5.85
CA ILE A 46 -15.01 16.62 4.72
C ILE A 46 -16.42 16.25 4.20
N GLY A 47 -17.36 15.90 5.07
CA GLY A 47 -18.74 15.59 4.70
C GLY A 47 -19.45 16.76 4.00
N GLY A 48 -19.27 17.99 4.51
CA GLY A 48 -19.79 19.20 3.87
C GLY A 48 -19.20 19.44 2.47
N ALA A 49 -17.89 19.27 2.31
CA ALA A 49 -17.22 19.38 1.01
C ALA A 49 -17.70 18.28 0.03
N LEU A 50 -17.85 17.02 0.51
CA LEU A 50 -18.41 15.94 -0.29
C LEU A 50 -19.81 16.25 -0.83
N ILE A 51 -20.69 16.85 -0.01
CA ILE A 51 -22.04 17.18 -0.41
C ILE A 51 -22.05 18.31 -1.46
N SER A 52 -21.16 19.31 -1.33
CA SER A 52 -21.11 20.46 -2.24
C SER A 52 -20.38 20.18 -3.56
N GLU A 53 -19.42 19.27 -3.56
CA GLU A 53 -18.47 19.04 -4.68
C GLU A 53 -18.76 17.74 -5.45
N ILE A 54 -19.73 16.94 -5.01
CA ILE A 54 -20.01 15.64 -5.64
C ILE A 54 -20.55 15.81 -7.06
N SER A 55 -19.85 15.19 -8.02
CA SER A 55 -20.41 14.89 -9.34
C SER A 55 -21.34 13.67 -9.23
N PHE A 56 -22.64 13.90 -9.04
CA PHE A 56 -23.64 12.82 -8.90
C PHE A 56 -23.58 11.75 -9.99
N PRO A 57 -23.40 12.07 -11.30
CA PRO A 57 -23.29 11.04 -12.33
C PRO A 57 -22.07 10.12 -12.15
N LYS A 58 -20.92 10.69 -11.79
CA LYS A 58 -19.69 9.90 -11.53
C LYS A 58 -19.83 9.03 -10.28
N LEU A 59 -20.43 9.60 -9.23
CA LEU A 59 -20.70 8.86 -7.98
C LEU A 59 -21.69 7.72 -8.22
N ALA A 60 -22.77 7.96 -8.96
CA ALA A 60 -23.75 6.93 -9.32
C ALA A 60 -23.11 5.81 -10.14
N LEU A 61 -22.31 6.16 -11.14
CA LEU A 61 -21.58 5.18 -11.93
C LEU A 61 -20.62 4.35 -11.07
N ALA A 62 -19.86 5.00 -10.19
CA ALA A 62 -18.95 4.31 -9.27
C ALA A 62 -19.73 3.37 -8.34
N TRP A 63 -20.85 3.81 -7.78
CA TRP A 63 -21.70 3.00 -6.92
C TRP A 63 -22.25 1.76 -7.66
N VAL A 64 -22.73 1.95 -8.89
CA VAL A 64 -23.23 0.83 -9.72
C VAL A 64 -22.11 -0.16 -10.03
N LEU A 65 -20.93 0.29 -10.48
CA LEU A 65 -19.83 -0.59 -10.88
C LEU A 65 -19.15 -1.27 -9.70
N LEU A 66 -18.99 -0.57 -8.57
CA LEU A 66 -18.17 -1.06 -7.45
C LEU A 66 -19.00 -1.74 -6.35
N ILE A 67 -20.30 -1.46 -6.27
CA ILE A 67 -21.16 -1.98 -5.21
C ILE A 67 -22.35 -2.75 -5.76
N ALA A 68 -23.22 -2.11 -6.57
CA ALA A 68 -24.49 -2.73 -6.96
C ALA A 68 -24.29 -3.95 -7.85
N LEU A 69 -23.45 -3.86 -8.88
CA LEU A 69 -23.20 -4.97 -9.79
C LEU A 69 -22.53 -6.17 -9.10
N PRO A 70 -21.43 -6.00 -8.32
CA PRO A 70 -20.86 -7.10 -7.56
C PRO A 70 -21.84 -7.71 -6.54
N ALA A 71 -22.67 -6.91 -5.88
CA ALA A 71 -23.67 -7.40 -4.95
C ALA A 71 -24.74 -8.26 -5.64
N VAL A 72 -25.25 -7.81 -6.79
CA VAL A 72 -26.21 -8.60 -7.58
C VAL A 72 -25.58 -9.92 -8.05
N VAL A 73 -24.36 -9.90 -8.55
CA VAL A 73 -23.63 -11.11 -8.97
C VAL A 73 -23.45 -12.06 -7.79
N LEU A 74 -22.95 -11.58 -6.66
CA LEU A 74 -22.76 -12.39 -5.45
C LEU A 74 -24.07 -13.01 -4.96
N GLY A 75 -25.13 -12.22 -4.85
CA GLY A 75 -26.40 -12.68 -4.32
C GLY A 75 -27.23 -13.53 -5.29
N ALA A 76 -27.00 -13.41 -6.61
CA ALA A 76 -27.59 -14.26 -7.62
C ALA A 76 -26.91 -15.64 -7.72
N THR A 77 -25.65 -15.74 -7.28
CA THR A 77 -24.88 -16.98 -7.39
C THR A 77 -25.59 -18.21 -6.82
N PRO A 78 -26.20 -18.20 -5.61
CA PRO A 78 -26.91 -19.37 -5.09
C PRO A 78 -28.12 -19.77 -5.95
N LEU A 79 -28.83 -18.77 -6.50
CA LEU A 79 -30.01 -18.99 -7.34
C LEU A 79 -29.63 -19.68 -8.64
N VAL A 80 -28.63 -19.14 -9.33
CA VAL A 80 -28.15 -19.67 -10.62
C VAL A 80 -27.45 -21.03 -10.44
N ALA A 81 -26.66 -21.19 -9.39
CA ALA A 81 -25.97 -22.44 -9.09
C ALA A 81 -26.96 -23.60 -8.91
N LYS A 82 -28.08 -23.37 -8.20
CA LYS A 82 -29.10 -24.40 -8.04
C LYS A 82 -29.79 -24.73 -9.37
N ILE A 83 -30.19 -23.73 -10.17
CA ILE A 83 -30.79 -23.96 -11.48
C ILE A 83 -29.85 -24.82 -12.32
N TRP A 84 -28.59 -24.45 -12.40
CA TRP A 84 -27.57 -25.19 -13.15
C TRP A 84 -27.41 -26.61 -12.65
N PHE A 85 -27.35 -26.81 -11.32
CA PHE A 85 -27.16 -28.13 -10.70
C PHE A 85 -28.34 -29.06 -10.98
N VAL A 86 -29.59 -28.59 -10.79
CA VAL A 86 -30.81 -29.36 -11.02
C VAL A 86 -30.93 -29.71 -12.50
N GLU A 87 -30.80 -28.76 -13.42
CA GLU A 87 -30.85 -28.99 -14.86
C GLU A 87 -29.78 -29.99 -15.33
N THR A 88 -28.57 -29.90 -14.74
CA THR A 88 -27.48 -30.83 -15.08
C THR A 88 -27.80 -32.24 -14.60
N LEU A 89 -28.30 -32.41 -13.37
CA LEU A 89 -28.69 -33.69 -12.82
C LEU A 89 -29.86 -34.33 -13.61
N ASP A 90 -30.89 -33.54 -13.95
CA ASP A 90 -32.02 -33.99 -14.72
C ASP A 90 -31.60 -34.49 -16.11
N ARG A 91 -30.70 -33.76 -16.77
CA ARG A 91 -30.14 -34.18 -18.06
C ARG A 91 -29.26 -35.42 -17.97
N ILE A 92 -28.46 -35.55 -16.91
CA ILE A 92 -27.64 -36.74 -16.65
C ILE A 92 -28.53 -37.93 -16.36
N SER A 93 -29.59 -37.76 -15.56
CA SER A 93 -30.53 -38.84 -15.19
C SER A 93 -31.40 -39.30 -16.37
N ALA A 94 -31.69 -38.40 -17.33
CA ALA A 94 -32.47 -38.69 -18.54
C ALA A 94 -31.71 -39.55 -19.58
N VAL A 95 -30.37 -39.62 -19.47
CA VAL A 95 -29.54 -40.41 -20.40
C VAL A 95 -29.16 -41.73 -19.74
N ALA A 96 -29.84 -42.79 -20.07
CA ALA A 96 -29.49 -44.16 -19.60
C ALA A 96 -28.31 -44.73 -20.40
N GLY A 97 -27.35 -45.41 -19.73
CA GLY A 97 -26.26 -46.14 -20.37
C GLY A 97 -24.91 -45.41 -20.49
N ILE A 98 -24.12 -45.76 -21.52
CA ILE A 98 -22.74 -45.31 -21.72
C ILE A 98 -22.64 -43.76 -21.83
N GLY A 99 -23.66 -43.12 -22.39
CA GLY A 99 -23.70 -41.66 -22.51
C GLY A 99 -23.70 -40.95 -21.15
N SER A 100 -24.47 -41.45 -20.18
CA SER A 100 -24.49 -40.90 -18.80
C SER A 100 -23.14 -41.07 -18.12
N ALA A 101 -22.49 -42.20 -18.30
CA ALA A 101 -21.17 -42.49 -17.72
C ALA A 101 -20.10 -41.53 -18.30
N LEU A 102 -20.15 -41.26 -19.62
CA LEU A 102 -19.25 -40.33 -20.27
C LEU A 102 -19.47 -38.87 -19.82
N ILE A 103 -20.74 -38.45 -19.68
CA ILE A 103 -21.07 -37.12 -19.15
C ILE A 103 -20.59 -36.99 -17.71
N LEU A 104 -20.82 -38.00 -16.86
CA LEU A 104 -20.37 -38.02 -15.47
C LEU A 104 -18.84 -37.98 -15.37
N ALA A 105 -18.13 -38.72 -16.22
CA ALA A 105 -16.68 -38.70 -16.31
C ALA A 105 -16.17 -37.34 -16.78
N LEU A 106 -16.85 -36.69 -17.75
CA LEU A 106 -16.51 -35.33 -18.20
C LEU A 106 -16.73 -34.30 -17.09
N VAL A 107 -17.87 -34.36 -16.38
CA VAL A 107 -18.17 -33.46 -15.25
C VAL A 107 -17.17 -33.66 -14.11
N ALA A 108 -16.84 -34.92 -13.79
CA ALA A 108 -15.81 -35.24 -12.79
C ALA A 108 -14.42 -34.75 -13.21
N GLY A 109 -14.06 -34.89 -14.48
CA GLY A 109 -12.80 -34.37 -15.04
C GLY A 109 -12.73 -32.86 -15.00
N VAL A 110 -13.78 -32.18 -15.48
CA VAL A 110 -13.89 -30.72 -15.41
C VAL A 110 -13.86 -30.23 -13.95
N GLY A 111 -14.56 -30.95 -13.05
CA GLY A 111 -14.52 -30.67 -11.61
C GLY A 111 -13.11 -30.82 -11.04
N TRP A 112 -12.43 -31.93 -11.36
CA TRP A 112 -11.09 -32.23 -10.88
C TRP A 112 -10.07 -31.18 -11.34
N PHE A 113 -10.06 -30.79 -12.60
CA PHE A 113 -9.16 -29.78 -13.14
C PHE A 113 -9.61 -28.35 -12.82
N GLY A 114 -10.92 -28.11 -12.72
CA GLY A 114 -11.49 -26.81 -12.42
C GLY A 114 -11.49 -26.46 -10.92
N LEU A 115 -11.60 -27.47 -10.02
CA LEU A 115 -11.68 -27.26 -8.58
C LEU A 115 -10.50 -26.45 -7.99
N PRO A 116 -9.24 -26.68 -8.36
CA PRO A 116 -8.13 -25.86 -7.89
C PRO A 116 -8.20 -24.40 -8.37
N HIS A 117 -8.78 -24.18 -9.56
CA HIS A 117 -9.02 -22.83 -10.08
C HIS A 117 -10.16 -22.16 -9.33
N LEU A 118 -11.26 -22.87 -9.11
CA LEU A 118 -12.41 -22.39 -8.34
C LEU A 118 -12.00 -22.06 -6.90
N LEU A 119 -11.23 -22.93 -6.23
CA LEU A 119 -10.74 -22.69 -4.87
C LEU A 119 -9.84 -21.44 -4.80
N ARG A 120 -8.97 -21.23 -5.79
CA ARG A 120 -8.16 -20.00 -5.89
C ARG A 120 -9.01 -18.75 -6.09
N VAL A 121 -10.05 -18.83 -6.92
CA VAL A 121 -10.99 -17.72 -7.12
C VAL A 121 -11.77 -17.44 -5.85
N LEU A 122 -12.27 -18.48 -5.16
CA LEU A 122 -12.96 -18.33 -3.87
C LEU A 122 -12.04 -17.75 -2.80
N GLU A 123 -10.80 -18.20 -2.72
CA GLU A 123 -9.81 -17.66 -1.79
C GLU A 123 -9.51 -16.19 -2.09
N ARG A 124 -9.27 -15.84 -3.34
CA ARG A 124 -9.08 -14.43 -3.76
C ARG A 124 -10.31 -13.58 -3.44
N SER A 125 -11.50 -14.09 -3.74
CA SER A 125 -12.76 -13.41 -3.45
C SER A 125 -12.98 -13.23 -1.95
N PHE A 126 -12.62 -14.23 -1.13
CA PHE A 126 -12.69 -14.13 0.33
C PHE A 126 -11.77 -13.03 0.85
N TRP A 127 -10.51 -13.00 0.42
CA TRP A 127 -9.57 -11.96 0.85
C TRP A 127 -9.95 -10.58 0.32
N SER A 128 -10.46 -10.50 -0.90
CA SER A 128 -10.99 -9.27 -1.47
C SER A 128 -12.19 -8.77 -0.67
N LEU A 129 -13.16 -9.63 -0.37
CA LEU A 129 -14.32 -9.30 0.45
C LEU A 129 -13.92 -8.87 1.87
N ASN A 130 -12.98 -9.59 2.48
CA ASN A 130 -12.45 -9.25 3.79
C ASN A 130 -11.80 -7.85 3.79
N SER A 131 -10.99 -7.54 2.79
CA SER A 131 -10.30 -6.25 2.67
C SER A 131 -11.25 -5.09 2.37
N ILE A 132 -12.29 -5.31 1.54
CA ILE A 132 -13.20 -4.26 1.08
C ILE A 132 -14.38 -4.05 2.05
N ALA A 133 -14.94 -5.12 2.59
CA ALA A 133 -16.18 -5.05 3.38
C ALA A 133 -15.95 -5.19 4.89
N VAL A 134 -15.07 -6.10 5.31
CA VAL A 134 -14.91 -6.43 6.73
C VAL A 134 -13.91 -5.51 7.41
N GLN A 135 -12.68 -5.45 6.91
CA GLN A 135 -11.60 -4.71 7.56
C GLN A 135 -11.88 -3.22 7.69
N PRO A 136 -12.34 -2.49 6.64
CA PRO A 136 -12.60 -1.06 6.78
C PRO A 136 -13.66 -0.76 7.85
N GLY A 137 -14.75 -1.52 7.90
CA GLY A 137 -15.80 -1.35 8.90
C GLY A 137 -15.32 -1.64 10.32
N TYR A 138 -14.59 -2.75 10.50
CA TYR A 138 -14.00 -3.12 11.79
C TYR A 138 -12.96 -2.10 12.26
N VAL A 139 -12.04 -1.67 11.38
CA VAL A 139 -11.00 -0.68 11.69
C VAL A 139 -11.63 0.66 12.06
N LEU A 140 -12.65 1.10 11.30
CA LEU A 140 -13.40 2.32 11.61
C LEU A 140 -14.01 2.24 13.03
N ALA A 141 -14.73 1.17 13.35
CA ALA A 141 -15.34 0.98 14.67
C ALA A 141 -14.27 0.95 15.78
N ARG A 142 -13.16 0.26 15.55
CA ARG A 142 -12.03 0.17 16.49
C ARG A 142 -11.41 1.54 16.75
N GLU A 143 -11.10 2.30 15.71
CA GLU A 143 -10.45 3.61 15.86
C GLU A 143 -11.37 4.67 16.44
N VAL A 144 -12.68 4.64 16.12
CA VAL A 144 -13.67 5.51 16.77
C VAL A 144 -13.76 5.23 18.27
N LEU A 145 -13.88 3.95 18.67
CA LEU A 145 -13.91 3.57 20.09
C LEU A 145 -12.62 3.96 20.81
N ARG A 146 -11.48 3.72 20.20
CA ARG A 146 -10.17 4.13 20.73
C ARG A 146 -10.09 5.64 20.91
N HIS A 147 -10.47 6.41 19.90
CA HIS A 147 -10.43 7.87 19.95
C HIS A 147 -11.29 8.42 21.08
N VAL A 148 -12.52 7.95 21.23
CA VAL A 148 -13.43 8.39 22.29
C VAL A 148 -12.87 8.01 23.68
N LEU A 149 -12.48 6.76 23.88
CA LEU A 149 -12.04 6.29 25.18
C LEU A 149 -10.66 6.81 25.58
N GLU A 150 -9.72 6.96 24.65
CA GLU A 150 -8.43 7.61 24.90
C GLU A 150 -8.62 9.11 25.20
N GLY A 151 -9.58 9.77 24.55
CA GLY A 151 -9.95 11.17 24.83
C GLY A 151 -10.52 11.35 26.26
N VAL A 152 -11.42 10.46 26.69
CA VAL A 152 -11.99 10.46 28.06
C VAL A 152 -10.91 10.16 29.11
N ALA A 153 -10.03 9.20 28.84
CA ALA A 153 -8.97 8.80 29.76
C ALA A 153 -7.85 9.85 29.91
N GLY A 154 -7.71 10.74 28.95
CA GLY A 154 -6.80 11.88 28.95
C GLY A 154 -5.32 11.55 28.68
N PRO A 155 -4.49 12.58 28.54
CA PRO A 155 -3.09 12.43 28.09
C PRO A 155 -2.16 11.80 29.15
N ARG A 156 -2.58 11.77 30.42
CA ARG A 156 -1.78 11.22 31.55
C ARG A 156 -1.79 9.70 31.63
N MET A 157 -2.54 9.02 30.76
CA MET A 157 -2.58 7.56 30.75
C MET A 157 -1.22 6.97 30.34
N GLY A 158 -0.65 6.11 31.19
CA GLY A 158 0.60 5.40 30.90
C GLY A 158 0.45 4.38 29.75
N GLU A 159 1.56 4.04 29.10
CA GLU A 159 1.60 3.14 27.93
C GLU A 159 0.92 1.79 28.22
N ALA A 160 1.17 1.17 29.37
CA ALA A 160 0.57 -0.12 29.74
C ALA A 160 -0.97 -0.05 29.89
N SER A 161 -1.50 1.05 30.44
CA SER A 161 -2.95 1.25 30.57
C SER A 161 -3.58 1.51 29.21
N ARG A 162 -2.91 2.27 28.36
CA ARG A 162 -3.34 2.51 26.97
C ARG A 162 -3.33 1.22 26.15
N ALA A 163 -2.32 0.37 26.33
CA ALA A 163 -2.26 -0.94 25.69
C ALA A 163 -3.48 -1.82 26.05
N ARG A 164 -3.84 -1.88 27.35
CA ARG A 164 -5.05 -2.61 27.81
C ARG A 164 -6.34 -2.01 27.25
N LEU A 165 -6.44 -0.67 27.24
CA LEU A 165 -7.59 0.01 26.64
C LEU A 165 -7.72 -0.34 25.15
N ARG A 166 -6.62 -0.31 24.40
CA ARG A 166 -6.58 -0.66 22.97
C ARG A 166 -6.96 -2.12 22.72
N ALA A 167 -6.53 -3.04 23.57
CA ALA A 167 -6.95 -4.44 23.49
C ALA A 167 -8.47 -4.57 23.72
N GLY A 168 -9.00 -3.96 24.80
CA GLY A 168 -10.43 -3.97 25.12
C GLY A 168 -11.28 -3.34 24.02
N THR A 169 -10.85 -2.21 23.44
CA THR A 169 -11.56 -1.56 22.33
C THR A 169 -11.56 -2.39 21.05
N SER A 170 -10.51 -3.18 20.81
CA SER A 170 -10.48 -4.11 19.67
C SER A 170 -11.54 -5.20 19.81
N ALA A 171 -11.63 -5.84 20.98
CA ALA A 171 -12.65 -6.84 21.27
C ALA A 171 -14.07 -6.24 21.18
N ALA A 172 -14.28 -5.06 21.78
CA ALA A 172 -15.57 -4.35 21.74
C ALA A 172 -15.97 -3.96 20.32
N ALA A 173 -15.04 -3.48 19.50
CA ALA A 173 -15.29 -3.17 18.09
C ALA A 173 -15.70 -4.40 17.29
N GLY A 174 -15.03 -5.53 17.52
CA GLY A 174 -15.40 -6.82 16.89
C GLY A 174 -16.82 -7.24 17.26
N GLY A 175 -17.18 -7.17 18.56
CA GLY A 175 -18.53 -7.47 19.05
C GLY A 175 -19.59 -6.53 18.50
N LEU A 176 -19.34 -5.22 18.51
CA LEU A 176 -20.27 -4.22 17.97
C LEU A 176 -20.50 -4.40 16.47
N SER A 177 -19.44 -4.60 15.70
CA SER A 177 -19.54 -4.84 14.26
C SER A 177 -20.33 -6.10 13.95
N ALA A 178 -20.14 -7.17 14.75
CA ALA A 178 -20.89 -8.40 14.61
C ALA A 178 -22.38 -8.21 14.94
N LEU A 179 -22.72 -7.46 15.99
CA LEU A 179 -24.11 -7.13 16.32
C LEU A 179 -24.81 -6.35 15.23
N VAL A 180 -24.14 -5.34 14.65
CA VAL A 180 -24.66 -4.59 13.50
C VAL A 180 -24.90 -5.51 12.31
N ALA A 181 -23.94 -6.39 12.02
CA ALA A 181 -24.06 -7.36 10.92
C ALA A 181 -25.23 -8.34 11.13
N LEU A 182 -25.45 -8.85 12.36
CA LEU A 182 -26.58 -9.69 12.70
C LEU A 182 -27.92 -8.96 12.56
N ALA A 183 -27.98 -7.68 12.93
CA ALA A 183 -29.17 -6.86 12.70
C ALA A 183 -29.47 -6.71 11.20
N LEU A 184 -28.44 -6.47 10.36
CA LEU A 184 -28.60 -6.41 8.90
C LEU A 184 -29.10 -7.74 8.32
N ILE A 185 -28.61 -8.89 8.82
CA ILE A 185 -29.11 -10.20 8.44
C ILE A 185 -30.58 -10.34 8.79
N ALA A 186 -30.97 -10.01 10.02
CA ALA A 186 -32.35 -10.11 10.47
C ALA A 186 -33.31 -9.24 9.62
N MET A 187 -32.87 -8.03 9.24
CA MET A 187 -33.62 -7.12 8.37
C MET A 187 -33.76 -7.63 6.92
N ALA A 188 -32.68 -8.23 6.38
CA ALA A 188 -32.65 -8.69 4.99
C ALA A 188 -33.32 -10.06 4.82
N TRP A 189 -33.34 -10.89 5.87
CA TRP A 189 -33.79 -12.29 5.81
C TRP A 189 -35.17 -12.51 5.18
N PRO A 190 -36.21 -11.72 5.47
CA PRO A 190 -37.53 -11.90 4.87
C PRO A 190 -37.58 -11.70 3.35
N TYR A 191 -36.56 -11.07 2.77
CA TYR A 191 -36.46 -10.80 1.33
C TYR A 191 -35.54 -11.75 0.59
N THR A 192 -34.94 -12.71 1.30
CA THR A 192 -34.00 -13.67 0.70
C THR A 192 -34.74 -14.76 -0.07
N ARG A 193 -34.11 -15.23 -1.10
CA ARG A 193 -34.49 -16.44 -1.83
C ARG A 193 -33.23 -17.20 -2.23
N TRP A 194 -33.08 -18.41 -1.72
CA TRP A 194 -31.86 -19.21 -1.90
C TRP A 194 -31.97 -20.25 -3.02
N THR A 195 -33.15 -20.41 -3.58
CA THR A 195 -33.43 -21.38 -4.62
C THR A 195 -34.06 -20.70 -5.83
N GLY A 196 -33.45 -20.87 -7.00
CA GLY A 196 -33.98 -20.43 -8.27
C GLY A 196 -34.70 -21.54 -9.04
N GLU A 197 -35.57 -21.16 -9.97
CA GLU A 197 -36.28 -22.03 -10.91
C GLU A 197 -35.95 -21.58 -12.34
N LEU A 198 -36.04 -22.48 -13.31
CA LEU A 198 -35.76 -22.16 -14.71
C LEU A 198 -36.62 -21.01 -15.24
N ALA A 199 -37.88 -20.95 -14.78
CA ALA A 199 -38.82 -19.88 -15.12
C ALA A 199 -38.32 -18.47 -14.71
N ASP A 200 -37.47 -18.38 -13.69
CA ASP A 200 -36.89 -17.12 -13.25
C ASP A 200 -35.98 -16.47 -14.29
N LEU A 201 -35.35 -17.30 -15.16
CA LEU A 201 -34.49 -16.81 -16.24
C LEU A 201 -35.29 -16.06 -17.32
N ALA A 202 -36.60 -16.33 -17.44
CA ALA A 202 -37.48 -15.58 -18.35
C ALA A 202 -37.85 -14.19 -17.82
N ALA A 203 -37.65 -13.92 -16.52
CA ALA A 203 -37.96 -12.63 -15.90
C ALA A 203 -36.84 -12.19 -14.92
N PRO A 204 -35.60 -11.95 -15.39
CA PRO A 204 -34.40 -11.77 -14.54
C PRO A 204 -34.52 -10.57 -13.59
N LEU A 205 -35.29 -9.55 -13.92
CA LEU A 205 -35.51 -8.39 -13.04
C LEU A 205 -36.18 -8.77 -11.70
N ARG A 206 -36.97 -9.87 -11.67
CA ARG A 206 -37.58 -10.37 -10.43
C ARG A 206 -36.53 -10.95 -9.45
N LEU A 207 -35.38 -11.35 -9.96
CA LEU A 207 -34.28 -11.86 -9.16
C LEU A 207 -33.42 -10.79 -8.50
N VAL A 208 -33.53 -9.52 -8.92
CA VAL A 208 -32.66 -8.43 -8.41
C VAL A 208 -32.89 -8.22 -6.91
N LYS A 209 -34.14 -8.14 -6.45
CA LYS A 209 -34.45 -7.92 -5.02
C LYS A 209 -33.95 -9.08 -4.14
N PRO A 210 -34.26 -10.35 -4.40
CA PRO A 210 -33.73 -11.44 -3.61
C PRO A 210 -32.19 -11.60 -3.76
N ALA A 211 -31.60 -11.31 -4.92
CA ALA A 211 -30.16 -11.31 -5.07
C ALA A 211 -29.49 -10.27 -4.17
N LEU A 212 -30.02 -9.05 -4.12
CA LEU A 212 -29.49 -8.02 -3.21
C LEU A 212 -29.67 -8.44 -1.73
N ALA A 213 -30.82 -9.00 -1.36
CA ALA A 213 -31.04 -9.49 0.00
C ALA A 213 -30.06 -10.63 0.38
N ASN A 214 -29.87 -11.60 -0.52
CA ASN A 214 -28.89 -12.67 -0.34
C ASN A 214 -27.47 -12.11 -0.19
N ALA A 215 -27.10 -11.10 -1.00
CA ALA A 215 -25.79 -10.45 -0.91
C ALA A 215 -25.60 -9.78 0.46
N VAL A 216 -26.61 -9.06 0.95
CA VAL A 216 -26.57 -8.45 2.29
C VAL A 216 -26.36 -9.52 3.36
N VAL A 217 -27.07 -10.65 3.30
CA VAL A 217 -26.92 -11.73 4.27
C VAL A 217 -25.52 -12.35 4.18
N LEU A 218 -25.03 -12.67 2.97
CA LEU A 218 -23.70 -13.27 2.78
C LEU A 218 -22.58 -12.35 3.26
N VAL A 219 -22.63 -11.07 2.87
CA VAL A 219 -21.62 -10.09 3.28
C VAL A 219 -21.69 -9.86 4.80
N SER A 220 -22.89 -9.71 5.36
CA SER A 220 -23.06 -9.48 6.80
C SER A 220 -22.65 -10.69 7.63
N ALA A 221 -22.91 -11.92 7.17
CA ALA A 221 -22.42 -13.13 7.85
C ALA A 221 -20.89 -13.18 7.86
N CYS A 222 -20.26 -12.90 6.73
CA CYS A 222 -18.80 -12.77 6.65
C CYS A 222 -18.29 -11.66 7.58
N LEU A 223 -18.95 -10.49 7.58
CA LEU A 223 -18.62 -9.35 8.45
C LEU A 223 -18.73 -9.72 9.93
N ALA A 224 -19.78 -10.41 10.35
CA ALA A 224 -19.98 -10.82 11.74
C ALA A 224 -18.85 -11.72 12.24
N VAL A 225 -18.62 -12.84 11.51
CA VAL A 225 -17.59 -13.82 11.88
C VAL A 225 -16.19 -13.21 11.84
N ALA A 226 -15.86 -12.52 10.75
CA ALA A 226 -14.52 -11.97 10.57
C ALA A 226 -14.24 -10.81 11.54
N SER A 227 -15.22 -9.95 11.84
CA SER A 227 -15.03 -8.86 12.83
C SER A 227 -14.79 -9.40 14.24
N LEU A 228 -15.49 -10.47 14.65
CA LEU A 228 -15.21 -11.15 15.91
C LEU A 228 -13.80 -11.74 15.93
N ALA A 229 -13.42 -12.46 14.86
CA ALA A 229 -12.08 -13.04 14.75
C ALA A 229 -10.98 -11.96 14.80
N TRP A 230 -11.16 -10.85 14.10
CA TRP A 230 -10.25 -9.69 14.14
C TRP A 230 -10.22 -9.04 15.52
N GLY A 231 -11.39 -8.84 16.14
CA GLY A 231 -11.47 -8.26 17.48
C GLY A 231 -10.69 -9.06 18.52
N VAL A 232 -10.84 -10.39 18.52
CA VAL A 232 -10.09 -11.30 19.41
C VAL A 232 -8.59 -11.31 19.07
N ALA A 233 -8.25 -11.43 17.80
CA ALA A 233 -6.86 -11.48 17.35
C ALA A 233 -6.10 -10.18 17.67
N ASP A 234 -6.74 -9.01 17.48
CA ASP A 234 -6.13 -7.71 17.81
C ASP A 234 -6.06 -7.45 19.32
N ALA A 235 -7.03 -7.97 20.08
CA ALA A 235 -7.00 -7.88 21.55
C ALA A 235 -5.88 -8.74 22.17
N ALA A 236 -5.57 -9.88 21.54
CA ALA A 236 -4.52 -10.79 21.99
C ALA A 236 -3.12 -10.40 21.48
N MET A 237 -3.01 -9.41 20.59
CA MET A 237 -1.74 -8.99 20.00
C MET A 237 -0.98 -8.03 20.92
N ASP A 238 0.34 -8.13 20.90
CA ASP A 238 1.21 -7.15 21.52
C ASP A 238 0.92 -5.74 20.97
N GLN A 239 0.96 -4.76 21.85
CA GLN A 239 0.78 -3.36 21.47
C GLN A 239 2.13 -2.70 21.19
N LEU A 240 2.11 -1.59 20.44
CA LEU A 240 3.31 -0.80 20.19
C LEU A 240 3.91 -0.26 21.48
N GLN A 241 5.22 -0.40 21.59
CA GLN A 241 6.01 0.12 22.70
C GLN A 241 7.15 0.98 22.16
N THR A 242 7.37 2.14 22.74
CA THR A 242 8.49 3.02 22.36
C THR A 242 9.81 2.41 22.83
N THR A 243 10.79 2.31 21.94
CA THR A 243 12.15 1.88 22.29
C THR A 243 12.82 2.97 23.11
N ARG A 244 13.22 2.63 24.34
CA ARG A 244 13.94 3.54 25.25
C ARG A 244 15.44 3.27 25.29
N THR A 245 15.83 2.06 24.95
CA THR A 245 17.22 1.60 24.94
C THR A 245 17.51 0.89 23.64
N PHE A 246 18.63 1.20 23.05
CA PHE A 246 19.13 0.52 21.86
C PHE A 246 20.07 -0.60 22.26
N ASP A 247 20.25 -1.55 21.35
CA ASP A 247 21.18 -2.65 21.58
C ASP A 247 22.61 -2.09 21.67
N GLU A 248 23.37 -2.51 22.67
CA GLU A 248 24.77 -2.05 22.86
C GLU A 248 25.73 -2.74 21.89
N GLY A 249 26.85 -2.04 21.63
CA GLY A 249 27.83 -2.27 20.57
C GLY A 249 28.41 -3.66 20.41
N ALA A 250 29.14 -3.73 19.35
CA ALA A 250 30.03 -4.73 18.81
C ALA A 250 30.22 -6.07 19.54
N GLN A 251 29.26 -6.97 19.38
CA GLN A 251 29.63 -8.37 19.27
C GLN A 251 30.13 -8.63 17.84
N PRO A 252 31.07 -9.57 17.63
CA PRO A 252 31.54 -9.89 16.29
C PRO A 252 30.35 -10.32 15.41
N GLY A 253 30.06 -9.55 14.38
CA GLY A 253 28.96 -9.75 13.45
C GLY A 253 29.01 -8.72 12.33
N ARG A 254 28.20 -8.93 11.30
CA ARG A 254 28.07 -7.97 10.19
C ARG A 254 27.26 -6.77 10.63
N THR A 255 27.68 -5.61 10.21
CA THR A 255 26.95 -4.35 10.43
C THR A 255 26.61 -3.70 9.10
N TRP A 256 25.45 -3.07 9.03
CA TRP A 256 25.01 -2.30 7.87
C TRP A 256 24.56 -0.92 8.33
N ARG A 257 24.91 0.09 7.54
CA ARG A 257 24.49 1.47 7.74
C ARG A 257 23.44 1.84 6.69
N VAL A 258 22.22 2.13 7.15
CA VAL A 258 21.07 2.43 6.31
C VAL A 258 20.56 3.83 6.62
N ALA A 259 20.70 4.74 5.66
CA ALA A 259 20.03 6.04 5.76
C ALA A 259 18.54 5.86 5.44
N HIS A 260 17.66 6.26 6.36
CA HIS A 260 16.22 6.13 6.22
C HIS A 260 15.58 7.51 6.08
N LEU A 261 15.01 7.77 4.91
CA LEU A 261 14.25 8.95 4.56
C LEU A 261 12.84 8.53 4.19
N SER A 262 11.89 9.45 4.29
CA SER A 262 10.53 9.28 3.82
C SER A 262 9.88 10.62 3.55
N ASP A 263 8.78 10.63 2.82
CA ASP A 263 7.90 11.80 2.70
C ASP A 263 8.66 13.05 2.23
N ILE A 264 9.33 12.91 1.09
CA ILE A 264 10.15 13.96 0.48
C ILE A 264 9.28 15.03 -0.16
N HIS A 265 8.15 14.64 -0.78
CA HIS A 265 7.19 15.54 -1.42
C HIS A 265 7.85 16.56 -2.36
N VAL A 266 8.60 16.09 -3.34
CA VAL A 266 9.22 16.94 -4.35
C VAL A 266 8.14 17.71 -5.10
N VAL A 267 8.34 19.02 -5.27
CA VAL A 267 7.48 19.88 -6.09
C VAL A 267 8.13 20.14 -7.45
N GLY A 268 7.29 20.27 -8.48
CA GLY A 268 7.75 20.51 -9.85
C GLY A 268 8.22 21.95 -10.12
N GLU A 269 7.87 22.88 -9.23
CA GLU A 269 8.18 24.31 -9.37
C GLU A 269 9.18 24.77 -8.31
N GLU A 270 10.09 25.68 -8.69
CA GLU A 270 11.15 26.17 -7.81
C GLU A 270 10.61 26.81 -6.52
N TYR A 271 9.51 27.54 -6.61
CA TYR A 271 8.86 28.21 -5.47
C TYR A 271 7.54 27.54 -5.06
N GLY A 272 7.28 26.33 -5.55
CA GLY A 272 6.05 25.61 -5.26
C GLY A 272 5.91 25.23 -3.78
N PHE A 273 4.67 25.29 -3.29
CA PHE A 273 4.31 24.74 -1.99
C PHE A 273 3.78 23.31 -2.16
N ARG A 274 3.95 22.53 -1.14
CA ARG A 274 3.46 21.16 -1.09
C ARG A 274 1.98 21.10 -0.76
N ILE A 275 1.30 20.16 -1.38
CA ILE A 275 -0.13 19.89 -1.12
C ILE A 275 -0.33 19.61 0.37
N GLU A 276 0.53 18.79 0.97
CA GLU A 276 0.42 18.37 2.35
C GLU A 276 0.53 19.52 3.36
N SER A 277 1.53 20.38 3.21
CA SER A 277 1.75 21.53 4.10
C SER A 277 1.05 22.81 3.67
N GLY A 278 0.59 22.89 2.43
CA GLY A 278 0.02 24.11 1.87
C GLY A 278 1.03 25.25 1.89
N ARG A 279 0.60 26.43 2.34
CA ARG A 279 1.46 27.63 2.41
C ARG A 279 2.29 27.72 3.69
N ALA A 280 2.09 26.81 4.64
CA ALA A 280 2.78 26.85 5.93
C ALA A 280 4.15 26.14 5.91
N GLY A 281 4.38 25.26 4.93
CA GLY A 281 5.60 24.46 4.81
C GLY A 281 6.71 25.12 4.00
N PRO A 282 7.88 24.48 3.92
CA PRO A 282 9.03 24.97 3.16
C PRO A 282 8.73 24.98 1.65
N ARG A 283 9.25 26.00 0.98
CA ARG A 283 9.11 26.16 -0.47
C ARG A 283 10.20 25.40 -1.24
N GLY A 284 9.83 24.93 -2.42
CA GLY A 284 10.76 24.31 -3.37
C GLY A 284 11.49 23.09 -2.81
N ASN A 285 12.56 22.70 -3.47
CA ASN A 285 13.27 21.45 -3.18
C ASN A 285 14.62 21.63 -2.47
N ARG A 286 14.90 22.84 -1.92
CA ARG A 286 16.20 23.13 -1.28
C ARG A 286 16.56 22.17 -0.16
N ARG A 287 15.59 21.76 0.66
CA ARG A 287 15.85 20.84 1.78
C ARG A 287 16.20 19.44 1.32
N LEU A 288 15.59 18.96 0.23
CA LEU A 288 16.01 17.71 -0.38
C LEU A 288 17.48 17.78 -0.83
N ASP A 289 17.83 18.87 -1.51
CA ASP A 289 19.18 19.06 -2.01
C ASP A 289 20.20 19.13 -0.87
N GLU A 290 19.87 19.82 0.22
CA GLU A 290 20.67 19.87 1.45
C GLU A 290 20.80 18.50 2.11
N ALA A 291 19.69 17.75 2.22
CA ALA A 291 19.68 16.40 2.78
C ALA A 291 20.58 15.45 1.98
N LEU A 292 20.45 15.45 0.65
CA LEU A 292 21.28 14.63 -0.22
C LEU A 292 22.75 15.04 -0.18
N HIS A 293 23.05 16.34 -0.12
CA HIS A 293 24.43 16.82 0.04
C HIS A 293 25.02 16.41 1.40
N ARG A 294 24.21 16.43 2.46
CA ARG A 294 24.65 15.96 3.78
C ARG A 294 24.92 14.46 3.77
N LEU A 295 24.03 13.67 3.13
CA LEU A 295 24.22 12.22 2.96
C LEU A 295 25.49 11.88 2.18
N GLU A 296 25.76 12.61 1.11
CA GLU A 296 26.96 12.41 0.30
C GLU A 296 28.24 12.59 1.12
N ARG A 297 28.31 13.64 1.94
CA ARG A 297 29.44 13.86 2.86
C ARG A 297 29.56 12.74 3.91
N LEU A 298 28.45 12.31 4.47
CA LEU A 298 28.42 11.23 5.46
C LEU A 298 28.82 9.89 4.83
N HIS A 299 28.39 9.63 3.59
CA HIS A 299 28.78 8.47 2.84
C HIS A 299 30.30 8.48 2.51
N ALA A 300 30.85 9.64 2.14
CA ALA A 300 32.29 9.79 1.88
C ALA A 300 33.13 9.59 3.14
N ALA A 301 32.65 10.00 4.30
CA ALA A 301 33.33 9.80 5.58
C ALA A 301 33.24 8.37 6.10
N ARG A 302 32.08 7.75 5.99
CA ARG A 302 31.84 6.33 6.34
C ARG A 302 30.74 5.78 5.42
N ALA A 303 31.05 4.78 4.63
CA ALA A 303 30.16 4.24 3.62
C ALA A 303 28.78 3.85 4.17
N LEU A 304 27.74 4.23 3.43
CA LEU A 304 26.36 3.75 3.61
C LEU A 304 26.20 2.50 2.74
N ASP A 305 25.54 1.49 3.27
CA ASP A 305 25.17 0.30 2.50
C ASP A 305 23.94 0.58 1.65
N HIS A 306 22.93 1.23 2.23
CA HIS A 306 21.69 1.60 1.56
C HIS A 306 21.21 3.01 1.95
N VAL A 307 20.54 3.66 1.00
CA VAL A 307 19.69 4.82 1.22
C VAL A 307 18.26 4.37 0.91
N LEU A 308 17.43 4.24 1.92
CA LEU A 308 16.05 3.78 1.81
C LEU A 308 15.10 4.98 1.89
N ILE A 309 14.26 5.16 0.87
CA ILE A 309 13.19 6.17 0.85
C ILE A 309 11.85 5.47 0.86
N THR A 310 11.13 5.57 1.98
CA THR A 310 9.91 4.80 2.23
C THR A 310 8.62 5.49 1.75
N GLY A 311 8.66 6.03 0.53
CA GLY A 311 7.50 6.57 -0.17
C GLY A 311 7.38 8.09 -0.13
N ASP A 312 6.38 8.59 -0.87
CA ASP A 312 6.08 10.00 -1.06
C ASP A 312 7.30 10.80 -1.53
N MET A 313 7.93 10.32 -2.61
CA MET A 313 9.00 11.06 -3.30
C MET A 313 8.44 12.32 -3.93
N THR A 314 7.23 12.27 -4.48
CA THR A 314 6.53 13.36 -5.16
C THR A 314 5.37 13.87 -4.32
N ASP A 315 4.94 15.10 -4.60
CA ASP A 315 3.80 15.71 -3.89
C ASP A 315 2.44 15.31 -4.47
N ALA A 316 2.38 14.98 -5.78
CA ALA A 316 1.16 14.56 -6.46
C ALA A 316 1.39 13.56 -7.62
N GLY A 317 2.53 12.91 -7.71
CA GLY A 317 2.86 11.95 -8.77
C GLY A 317 3.05 12.56 -10.15
N ARG A 318 3.30 13.87 -10.24
CA ARG A 318 3.43 14.61 -11.50
C ARG A 318 4.76 14.33 -12.20
N ALA A 319 4.76 14.41 -13.54
CA ALA A 319 5.97 14.20 -14.32
C ALA A 319 7.11 15.17 -13.93
N GLY A 320 6.80 16.45 -13.73
CA GLY A 320 7.78 17.46 -13.30
C GLY A 320 8.38 17.19 -11.93
N GLU A 321 7.60 16.65 -10.99
CA GLU A 321 8.07 16.27 -9.65
C GLU A 321 9.03 15.07 -9.73
N TRP A 322 8.67 14.03 -10.48
CA TRP A 322 9.57 12.91 -10.73
C TRP A 322 10.86 13.34 -11.44
N ALA A 323 10.77 14.20 -12.44
CA ALA A 323 11.95 14.74 -13.15
C ALA A 323 12.86 15.52 -12.20
N ALA A 324 12.31 16.34 -11.29
CA ALA A 324 13.06 17.06 -10.29
C ALA A 324 13.75 16.11 -9.28
N PHE A 325 13.05 15.09 -8.79
CA PHE A 325 13.61 14.06 -7.92
C PHE A 325 14.77 13.31 -8.60
N MET A 326 14.54 12.81 -9.82
CA MET A 326 15.55 12.09 -10.58
C MET A 326 16.78 12.95 -10.88
N THR A 327 16.58 14.24 -11.19
CA THR A 327 17.68 15.20 -11.41
C THR A 327 18.49 15.41 -10.13
N ALA A 328 17.83 15.56 -8.98
CA ALA A 328 18.52 15.74 -7.70
C ALA A 328 19.36 14.52 -7.33
N LEU A 329 18.85 13.30 -7.60
CA LEU A 329 19.54 12.04 -7.33
C LEU A 329 20.69 11.79 -8.32
N SER A 330 20.51 12.09 -9.62
CA SER A 330 21.52 11.86 -10.67
C SER A 330 22.79 12.69 -10.49
N ARG A 331 22.69 13.83 -9.78
CA ARG A 331 23.86 14.65 -9.41
C ARG A 331 24.77 13.96 -8.40
N ARG A 332 24.33 12.86 -7.78
CA ARG A 332 25.01 12.13 -6.69
C ARG A 332 25.07 10.64 -6.97
N PRO A 333 25.85 10.21 -7.97
CA PRO A 333 25.84 8.83 -8.46
C PRO A 333 26.16 7.80 -7.38
N ALA A 334 27.07 8.09 -6.47
CA ALA A 334 27.43 7.19 -5.38
C ALA A 334 26.25 6.92 -4.41
N LEU A 335 25.36 7.86 -4.21
CA LEU A 335 24.11 7.66 -3.45
C LEU A 335 23.06 6.97 -4.30
N ALA A 336 22.92 7.36 -5.58
CA ALA A 336 21.94 6.77 -6.50
C ALA A 336 22.11 5.24 -6.60
N GLU A 337 23.35 4.75 -6.70
CA GLU A 337 23.67 3.32 -6.72
C GLU A 337 23.25 2.56 -5.47
N ARG A 338 23.02 3.23 -4.35
CA ARG A 338 22.62 2.66 -3.06
C ARG A 338 21.19 2.94 -2.70
N THR A 339 20.53 3.81 -3.46
CA THR A 339 19.16 4.24 -3.18
C THR A 339 18.16 3.15 -3.53
N LEU A 340 17.24 2.91 -2.61
CA LEU A 340 16.05 2.08 -2.78
C LEU A 340 14.82 2.95 -2.50
N ILE A 341 13.84 2.89 -3.38
CA ILE A 341 12.59 3.64 -3.28
C ILE A 341 11.39 2.70 -3.36
N LEU A 342 10.32 3.05 -2.69
CA LEU A 342 9.02 2.40 -2.82
C LEU A 342 7.92 3.47 -2.89
N PRO A 343 6.76 3.18 -3.50
CA PRO A 343 5.75 4.22 -3.72
C PRO A 343 4.99 4.56 -2.44
N GLY A 344 4.78 5.84 -2.20
CA GLY A 344 3.83 6.36 -1.23
C GLY A 344 2.49 6.72 -1.85
N ASN A 345 1.56 7.21 -1.04
CA ASN A 345 0.22 7.54 -1.51
C ASN A 345 0.19 8.80 -2.40
N HIS A 346 1.06 9.76 -2.17
CA HIS A 346 1.19 10.95 -3.02
C HIS A 346 1.80 10.63 -4.40
N ASP A 347 2.58 9.56 -4.50
CA ASP A 347 3.14 9.11 -5.78
C ASP A 347 2.08 8.47 -6.69
N LEU A 348 1.01 7.88 -6.12
CA LEU A 348 0.07 7.00 -6.84
C LEU A 348 -1.37 7.47 -6.84
N ASN A 349 -1.86 7.97 -5.71
CA ASN A 349 -3.26 8.30 -5.52
C ASN A 349 -3.53 9.76 -5.84
N ILE A 350 -4.77 10.06 -6.21
CA ILE A 350 -5.17 11.43 -6.45
C ILE A 350 -5.22 12.21 -5.14
N ALA A 351 -4.53 13.33 -5.10
CA ALA A 351 -4.58 14.28 -4.01
C ALA A 351 -5.17 15.60 -4.53
N ASP A 352 -6.37 15.97 -4.07
CA ASP A 352 -7.04 17.20 -4.47
C ASP A 352 -7.53 17.97 -3.25
N ARG A 353 -6.92 19.11 -3.01
CA ARG A 353 -7.21 20.00 -1.88
C ARG A 353 -8.55 20.70 -2.00
N GLY A 354 -8.90 21.08 -3.21
CA GLY A 354 -10.14 21.78 -3.52
C GLY A 354 -11.33 20.84 -3.47
N ASN A 355 -11.16 19.60 -3.97
CA ASN A 355 -12.24 18.65 -4.11
C ASN A 355 -11.92 17.28 -3.47
N PRO A 356 -12.18 17.11 -2.17
CA PRO A 356 -12.00 15.81 -1.49
C PRO A 356 -12.82 14.66 -2.09
N ALA A 357 -13.91 14.99 -2.79
CA ALA A 357 -14.75 14.03 -3.50
C ALA A 357 -14.28 13.72 -4.92
N ARG A 358 -13.18 14.32 -5.38
CA ARG A 358 -12.62 14.02 -6.69
C ARG A 358 -12.40 12.52 -6.84
N LEU A 359 -12.99 11.98 -7.90
CA LEU A 359 -13.06 10.54 -8.13
C LEU A 359 -12.02 10.13 -9.16
N ASP A 360 -11.23 9.11 -8.81
CA ASP A 360 -10.33 8.41 -9.71
C ASP A 360 -10.84 6.99 -9.91
N LEU A 361 -11.49 6.74 -11.04
CA LEU A 361 -12.08 5.44 -11.35
C LEU A 361 -10.99 4.36 -11.50
N PRO A 362 -11.28 3.08 -11.26
CA PRO A 362 -10.31 1.98 -11.42
C PRO A 362 -9.68 1.93 -12.81
N THR A 363 -10.44 2.36 -13.81
CA THR A 363 -10.00 2.39 -15.22
C THR A 363 -9.41 3.74 -15.64
N SER A 364 -9.22 4.66 -14.69
CA SER A 364 -8.68 6.00 -15.00
C SER A 364 -7.29 5.92 -15.62
N PRO A 365 -7.08 6.51 -16.81
CA PRO A 365 -5.74 6.61 -17.38
C PRO A 365 -4.78 7.40 -16.49
N GLY A 366 -5.24 8.43 -15.79
CA GLY A 366 -4.42 9.23 -14.86
C GLY A 366 -3.83 8.42 -13.72
N LYS A 367 -4.65 7.54 -13.09
CA LYS A 367 -4.16 6.61 -12.05
C LYS A 367 -3.07 5.69 -12.61
N ARG A 368 -3.32 5.10 -13.77
CA ARG A 368 -2.35 4.21 -14.42
C ARG A 368 -1.07 4.96 -14.82
N LEU A 369 -1.19 6.21 -15.23
CA LEU A 369 -0.06 7.06 -15.59
C LEU A 369 0.85 7.31 -14.38
N ARG A 370 0.29 7.65 -13.21
CA ARG A 370 1.05 7.80 -11.96
C ARG A 370 1.75 6.49 -11.57
N GLN A 371 1.05 5.35 -11.65
CA GLN A 371 1.65 4.03 -11.40
C GLN A 371 2.82 3.73 -12.34
N MET A 372 2.69 4.02 -13.64
CA MET A 372 3.76 3.77 -14.61
C MET A 372 4.94 4.73 -14.44
N ARG A 373 4.70 5.98 -14.01
CA ARG A 373 5.77 6.93 -13.64
C ARG A 373 6.56 6.41 -12.44
N ALA A 374 5.87 6.04 -11.35
CA ALA A 374 6.51 5.47 -10.18
C ALA A 374 7.31 4.21 -10.51
N LEU A 375 6.73 3.30 -11.34
CA LEU A 375 7.39 2.08 -11.77
C LEU A 375 8.63 2.36 -12.63
N SER A 376 8.55 3.35 -13.53
CA SER A 376 9.68 3.76 -14.37
C SER A 376 10.80 4.40 -13.54
N ALA A 377 10.46 5.17 -12.51
CA ALA A 377 11.41 5.74 -11.57
C ALA A 377 12.10 4.63 -10.74
N MET A 378 11.34 3.66 -10.22
CA MET A 378 11.89 2.51 -9.51
C MET A 378 12.81 1.67 -10.40
N ASP A 379 12.43 1.43 -11.67
CA ASP A 379 13.32 0.75 -12.62
C ASP A 379 14.61 1.54 -12.88
N ALA A 380 14.51 2.87 -13.02
CA ALA A 380 15.68 3.72 -13.25
C ALA A 380 16.65 3.73 -12.06
N VAL A 381 16.13 3.80 -10.82
CA VAL A 381 16.93 3.89 -9.60
C VAL A 381 17.51 2.54 -9.19
N GLN A 382 16.72 1.49 -9.25
CA GLN A 382 17.04 0.21 -8.59
C GLN A 382 16.78 -1.03 -9.43
N GLY A 383 16.23 -0.89 -10.63
CA GLY A 383 15.67 -2.00 -11.41
C GLY A 383 16.64 -3.14 -11.70
N ALA A 384 17.94 -2.86 -11.87
CA ALA A 384 18.95 -3.87 -12.08
C ALA A 384 19.35 -4.64 -10.80
N ARG A 385 19.00 -4.11 -9.61
CA ARG A 385 19.42 -4.65 -8.31
C ARG A 385 18.30 -5.42 -7.61
N VAL A 386 17.05 -4.97 -7.76
CA VAL A 386 15.89 -5.60 -7.13
C VAL A 386 15.27 -6.64 -8.05
N ARG A 387 14.71 -7.69 -7.45
CA ARG A 387 14.04 -8.78 -8.16
C ARG A 387 12.55 -8.79 -7.83
N VAL A 388 11.75 -9.12 -8.81
CA VAL A 388 10.33 -9.43 -8.65
C VAL A 388 10.22 -10.86 -8.12
N VAL A 389 9.18 -11.16 -7.35
CA VAL A 389 8.95 -12.51 -6.84
C VAL A 389 8.12 -13.32 -7.82
N ASP A 390 8.59 -14.49 -8.21
CA ASP A 390 7.75 -15.49 -8.87
C ASP A 390 6.79 -16.08 -7.84
N ARG A 391 5.55 -15.57 -7.85
CA ARG A 391 4.51 -15.98 -6.90
C ARG A 391 4.10 -17.45 -7.03
N SER A 392 4.30 -18.07 -8.21
CA SER A 392 3.96 -19.48 -8.44
C SER A 392 5.00 -20.41 -7.82
N ALA A 393 6.26 -20.04 -7.90
CA ALA A 393 7.38 -20.79 -7.32
C ALA A 393 7.71 -20.37 -5.88
N GLY A 394 7.20 -19.22 -5.41
CA GLY A 394 7.54 -18.63 -4.11
C GLY A 394 9.00 -18.24 -3.98
N LYS A 395 9.68 -17.90 -5.09
CA LYS A 395 11.12 -17.64 -5.18
C LYS A 395 11.41 -16.32 -5.88
N LEU A 396 12.67 -15.89 -5.79
CA LEU A 396 13.15 -14.72 -6.53
C LEU A 396 13.06 -14.98 -8.03
N GLY A 397 12.38 -14.08 -8.74
CA GLY A 397 12.25 -14.05 -10.19
C GLY A 397 13.34 -13.20 -10.87
N PRO A 398 13.05 -12.63 -12.06
CA PRO A 398 13.94 -11.75 -12.79
C PRO A 398 14.16 -10.43 -12.04
N THR A 399 15.18 -9.67 -12.44
CA THR A 399 15.33 -8.28 -12.01
C THR A 399 14.14 -7.46 -12.51
N LEU A 400 13.83 -6.34 -11.84
CA LEU A 400 12.73 -5.45 -12.28
C LEU A 400 12.96 -4.97 -13.72
N THR A 401 14.19 -4.62 -14.07
CA THR A 401 14.56 -4.21 -15.43
C THR A 401 14.29 -5.32 -16.47
N GLU A 402 14.62 -6.56 -16.16
CA GLU A 402 14.32 -7.71 -17.03
C GLU A 402 12.83 -7.97 -17.14
N PHE A 403 12.12 -7.90 -16.03
CA PHE A 403 10.67 -8.05 -15.97
C PHE A 403 9.93 -6.99 -16.80
N LEU A 404 10.38 -5.74 -16.77
CA LEU A 404 9.78 -4.63 -17.51
C LEU A 404 10.18 -4.58 -19.00
N ARG A 405 11.27 -5.24 -19.40
CA ARG A 405 11.80 -5.16 -20.77
C ARG A 405 10.76 -5.42 -21.86
N PRO A 406 9.91 -6.48 -21.81
CA PRO A 406 8.90 -6.73 -22.84
C PRO A 406 7.76 -5.71 -22.83
N HIS A 407 7.59 -4.94 -21.77
CA HIS A 407 6.49 -4.00 -21.59
C HIS A 407 6.85 -2.54 -21.89
N ARG A 408 8.13 -2.22 -22.07
CA ARG A 408 8.62 -0.83 -22.27
C ARG A 408 7.93 -0.10 -23.42
N ALA A 409 7.75 -0.76 -24.56
CA ALA A 409 7.06 -0.16 -25.70
C ALA A 409 5.58 0.14 -25.38
N SER A 410 4.90 -0.74 -24.65
CA SER A 410 3.50 -0.53 -24.23
C SER A 410 3.39 0.59 -23.19
N ILE A 411 4.35 0.71 -22.26
CA ILE A 411 4.39 1.80 -21.28
C ILE A 411 4.60 3.15 -21.99
N ALA A 412 5.55 3.23 -22.92
CA ALA A 412 5.79 4.44 -23.71
C ALA A 412 4.57 4.84 -24.54
N ALA A 413 3.98 3.89 -25.29
CA ALA A 413 2.78 4.15 -26.07
C ALA A 413 1.57 4.57 -25.19
N PHE A 414 1.48 4.06 -23.95
CA PHE A 414 0.47 4.48 -23.00
C PHE A 414 0.73 5.92 -22.50
N ALA A 415 1.97 6.27 -22.20
CA ALA A 415 2.35 7.61 -21.79
C ALA A 415 1.98 8.66 -22.87
N ASP A 416 2.18 8.30 -24.15
CA ASP A 416 1.87 9.20 -25.28
C ASP A 416 0.35 9.33 -25.55
N THR A 417 -0.42 8.26 -25.34
CA THR A 417 -1.81 8.20 -25.85
C THR A 417 -2.89 8.21 -24.76
N GLY A 418 -2.57 7.82 -23.52
CA GLY A 418 -3.55 7.64 -22.45
C GLY A 418 -4.62 6.58 -22.75
N SER A 419 -4.34 5.65 -23.68
CA SER A 419 -5.31 4.67 -24.17
C SER A 419 -5.87 3.77 -23.08
N LEU A 420 -7.20 3.68 -22.94
CA LEU A 420 -7.90 2.79 -22.00
C LEU A 420 -7.54 1.30 -22.22
N ARG A 421 -7.31 0.90 -23.47
CA ARG A 421 -6.90 -0.48 -23.81
C ARG A 421 -5.53 -0.80 -23.24
N LEU A 422 -4.57 0.11 -23.41
CA LEU A 422 -3.22 -0.03 -22.86
C LEU A 422 -3.25 0.05 -21.32
N SER A 423 -4.03 0.96 -20.75
CA SER A 423 -4.22 1.07 -19.30
C SER A 423 -4.63 -0.26 -18.67
N ARG A 424 -5.63 -0.95 -19.25
CA ARG A 424 -6.07 -2.28 -18.78
C ARG A 424 -4.97 -3.35 -18.93
N GLY A 425 -4.21 -3.32 -20.02
CA GLY A 425 -3.11 -4.27 -20.24
C GLY A 425 -1.95 -4.09 -19.24
N LEU A 426 -1.76 -2.87 -18.71
CA LEU A 426 -0.70 -2.55 -17.75
C LEU A 426 -1.10 -2.76 -16.28
N GLU A 427 -2.37 -3.10 -16.01
CA GLU A 427 -2.86 -3.34 -14.64
C GLU A 427 -2.16 -4.54 -13.99
N SER A 428 -2.17 -5.67 -14.65
CA SER A 428 -1.50 -6.89 -14.17
C SER A 428 0.02 -6.72 -14.03
N LEU A 429 0.63 -5.85 -14.86
CA LEU A 429 2.04 -5.51 -14.74
C LEU A 429 2.33 -4.86 -13.38
N TRP A 430 1.56 -3.83 -13.02
CA TRP A 430 1.69 -3.16 -11.73
C TRP A 430 1.50 -4.11 -10.55
N GLU A 431 0.44 -4.90 -10.55
CA GLU A 431 0.13 -5.86 -9.49
C GLU A 431 1.21 -6.91 -9.29
N ASN A 432 1.88 -7.34 -10.35
CA ASN A 432 2.89 -8.39 -10.28
C ASN A 432 4.31 -7.89 -9.99
N CYS A 433 4.53 -6.57 -9.92
CA CYS A 433 5.85 -6.01 -9.59
C CYS A 433 6.20 -6.15 -8.10
N PHE A 434 5.22 -6.27 -7.21
CA PHE A 434 5.47 -6.31 -5.76
C PHE A 434 5.23 -7.71 -5.17
N PRO A 435 5.96 -8.06 -4.08
CA PRO A 435 7.06 -7.30 -3.48
C PRO A 435 8.29 -7.28 -4.38
N MET A 436 9.06 -6.17 -4.33
CA MET A 436 10.39 -6.09 -4.91
C MET A 436 11.43 -6.44 -3.85
N ILE A 437 12.35 -7.30 -4.18
CA ILE A 437 13.36 -7.80 -3.22
C ILE A 437 14.75 -7.43 -3.68
N LEU A 438 15.50 -6.70 -2.85
CA LEU A 438 16.95 -6.70 -2.92
C LEU A 438 17.44 -7.94 -2.18
N PRO A 439 17.95 -8.95 -2.87
CA PRO A 439 18.40 -10.18 -2.21
C PRO A 439 19.59 -9.93 -1.31
N PRO A 440 19.75 -10.70 -0.23
CA PRO A 440 20.99 -10.67 0.55
C PRO A 440 22.16 -11.10 -0.33
N ALA A 441 23.28 -10.39 -0.23
CA ALA A 441 24.50 -10.70 -1.01
C ALA A 441 25.13 -12.04 -0.62
N GLU A 442 24.90 -12.47 0.62
CA GLU A 442 25.38 -13.72 1.19
C GLU A 442 24.26 -14.38 2.01
N PRO A 443 24.35 -15.68 2.33
CA PRO A 443 23.26 -16.40 3.03
C PRO A 443 22.82 -15.77 4.34
N ASP A 444 23.73 -15.17 5.11
CA ASP A 444 23.50 -14.46 6.37
C ASP A 444 23.48 -12.92 6.21
N GLY A 445 23.43 -12.44 4.96
CA GLY A 445 23.42 -11.03 4.60
C GLY A 445 22.11 -10.32 4.93
N LEU A 446 22.05 -9.03 4.59
CA LEU A 446 20.85 -8.21 4.72
C LEU A 446 20.09 -8.19 3.39
N GLY A 447 18.85 -8.65 3.41
CA GLY A 447 17.90 -8.45 2.32
C GLY A 447 16.97 -7.27 2.61
N VAL A 448 16.46 -6.61 1.55
CA VAL A 448 15.48 -5.55 1.67
C VAL A 448 14.26 -5.90 0.83
N ALA A 449 13.09 -5.95 1.47
CA ALA A 449 11.81 -6.13 0.82
C ALA A 449 11.08 -4.80 0.72
N LEU A 450 10.70 -4.42 -0.48
CA LEU A 450 9.97 -3.20 -0.81
C LEU A 450 8.54 -3.55 -1.15
N LEU A 451 7.59 -3.11 -0.34
CA LEU A 451 6.17 -3.39 -0.48
C LEU A 451 5.41 -2.18 -0.99
N ASN A 452 4.43 -2.40 -1.84
CA ASN A 452 3.39 -1.42 -2.09
C ASN A 452 2.30 -1.59 -1.02
N SER A 453 2.21 -0.63 -0.11
CA SER A 453 1.18 -0.61 0.93
C SER A 453 0.04 0.36 0.64
N ASN A 454 -0.06 0.88 -0.58
CA ASN A 454 -1.15 1.78 -0.95
C ASN A 454 -2.42 0.99 -1.22
N ALA A 455 -3.51 1.36 -0.56
CA ALA A 455 -4.82 0.81 -0.87
C ALA A 455 -5.30 1.30 -2.25
N GLU A 456 -6.11 0.51 -2.93
CA GLU A 456 -6.81 0.96 -4.13
C GLU A 456 -7.94 1.91 -3.73
N THR A 457 -7.63 3.19 -3.70
CA THR A 457 -8.58 4.24 -3.36
C THR A 457 -9.12 4.92 -4.62
N HIS A 458 -10.34 5.43 -4.52
CA HIS A 458 -11.05 6.06 -5.64
C HIS A 458 -11.44 7.51 -5.37
N PHE A 459 -11.33 7.95 -4.13
CA PHE A 459 -11.64 9.33 -3.73
C PHE A 459 -10.40 10.01 -3.16
N SER A 460 -10.27 11.30 -3.41
CA SER A 460 -9.16 12.09 -2.87
C SER A 460 -9.10 12.04 -1.33
N PHE A 461 -10.24 12.03 -0.63
CA PHE A 461 -10.25 11.96 0.84
C PHE A 461 -9.82 10.61 1.42
N THR A 462 -9.73 9.54 0.59
CA THR A 462 -9.24 8.22 1.00
C THR A 462 -7.83 7.93 0.49
N ASN A 463 -7.17 8.90 -0.12
CA ASN A 463 -5.89 8.73 -0.81
C ASN A 463 -4.77 8.17 0.08
N ALA A 464 -4.83 8.43 1.38
CA ALA A 464 -3.83 8.06 2.36
C ALA A 464 -4.14 6.74 3.11
N LEU A 465 -5.11 5.94 2.63
CA LEU A 465 -5.37 4.62 3.19
C LEU A 465 -4.38 3.59 2.68
N GLY A 466 -3.92 2.73 3.59
CA GLY A 466 -3.00 1.64 3.29
C GLY A 466 -3.65 0.26 3.34
N LEU A 467 -3.11 -0.64 2.52
CA LEU A 467 -3.43 -2.07 2.51
C LEU A 467 -2.21 -2.85 1.98
N VAL A 468 -1.75 -3.86 2.70
CA VAL A 468 -0.77 -4.82 2.17
C VAL A 468 -1.53 -5.98 1.53
N PRO A 469 -1.42 -6.22 0.20
CA PRO A 469 -2.09 -7.33 -0.44
C PRO A 469 -1.64 -8.69 0.15
N ALA A 470 -2.60 -9.59 0.39
CA ALA A 470 -2.30 -10.89 0.99
C ALA A 470 -1.37 -11.75 0.10
N LEU A 471 -1.45 -11.58 -1.21
CA LEU A 471 -0.56 -12.26 -2.15
C LEU A 471 0.88 -11.76 -2.03
N ASP A 472 1.08 -10.45 -1.83
CA ASP A 472 2.40 -9.85 -1.66
C ASP A 472 3.02 -10.28 -0.33
N ALA A 473 2.23 -10.29 0.74
CA ALA A 473 2.68 -10.79 2.03
C ALA A 473 3.12 -12.26 1.95
N ARG A 474 2.33 -13.15 1.32
CA ARG A 474 2.70 -14.56 1.14
C ARG A 474 3.97 -14.72 0.30
N ALA A 475 4.10 -13.97 -0.80
CA ALA A 475 5.27 -13.98 -1.64
C ALA A 475 6.52 -13.54 -0.87
N LEU A 476 6.42 -12.47 -0.06
CA LEU A 476 7.49 -12.03 0.83
C LEU A 476 7.90 -13.14 1.81
N LEU A 477 6.93 -13.71 2.54
CA LEU A 477 7.21 -14.73 3.56
C LEU A 477 7.90 -15.95 2.95
N SER A 478 7.44 -16.41 1.78
CA SER A 478 8.08 -17.51 1.06
C SER A 478 9.55 -17.23 0.71
N VAL A 479 9.87 -16.00 0.26
CA VAL A 479 11.26 -15.60 0.00
C VAL A 479 12.07 -15.57 1.29
N MET A 480 11.51 -15.02 2.38
CA MET A 480 12.19 -14.97 3.69
C MET A 480 12.46 -16.37 4.27
N GLU A 481 11.56 -17.34 4.01
CA GLU A 481 11.74 -18.74 4.38
C GLU A 481 12.88 -19.39 3.58
N HIS A 482 12.93 -19.16 2.27
CA HIS A 482 14.02 -19.66 1.42
C HIS A 482 15.39 -19.12 1.83
N HIS A 483 15.46 -17.88 2.32
CA HIS A 483 16.67 -17.24 2.84
C HIS A 483 16.71 -17.29 4.37
N GLY A 484 16.59 -18.51 4.94
CA GLY A 484 16.38 -18.73 6.37
C GLY A 484 17.45 -18.19 7.32
N GLN A 485 18.65 -17.86 6.84
CA GLN A 485 19.73 -17.26 7.64
C GLN A 485 19.84 -15.74 7.49
N ALA A 486 19.21 -15.16 6.46
CA ALA A 486 19.31 -13.74 6.17
C ALA A 486 18.55 -12.87 7.18
N SER A 487 19.08 -11.66 7.38
CA SER A 487 18.39 -10.56 8.07
C SER A 487 17.60 -9.73 7.06
N TRP A 488 16.51 -9.08 7.50
CA TRP A 488 15.60 -8.42 6.58
C TRP A 488 15.21 -7.02 7.04
N ILE A 489 15.19 -6.08 6.10
CA ILE A 489 14.40 -4.86 6.20
C ILE A 489 13.11 -5.10 5.41
N VAL A 490 11.96 -4.94 6.06
CA VAL A 490 10.64 -4.94 5.43
C VAL A 490 10.17 -3.49 5.35
N ALA A 491 10.30 -2.92 4.16
CA ALA A 491 9.98 -1.52 3.92
C ALA A 491 8.62 -1.35 3.27
N LEU A 492 7.83 -0.44 3.80
CA LEU A 492 6.52 -0.05 3.29
C LEU A 492 6.29 1.44 3.58
N HIS A 493 5.29 2.07 2.94
CA HIS A 493 5.04 3.49 3.20
C HIS A 493 4.20 3.72 4.44
N HIS A 494 3.04 3.04 4.58
CA HIS A 494 2.07 3.28 5.65
C HIS A 494 2.53 2.74 6.99
N HIS A 495 2.22 3.47 8.07
CA HIS A 495 2.48 3.01 9.44
C HIS A 495 1.65 1.75 9.78
N LEU A 496 2.28 0.79 10.41
CA LEU A 496 1.69 -0.53 10.67
C LEU A 496 0.53 -0.49 11.66
N LEU A 497 0.65 0.29 12.71
CA LEU A 497 -0.37 0.49 13.75
C LEU A 497 -0.31 1.92 14.27
N GLU A 498 -1.39 2.39 14.90
CA GLU A 498 -1.42 3.70 15.55
C GLU A 498 -0.37 3.81 16.66
N TYR A 499 0.43 4.88 16.62
CA TYR A 499 1.53 5.11 17.55
C TYR A 499 1.08 5.15 19.02
N PRO A 500 2.01 4.95 19.99
CA PRO A 500 1.70 5.13 21.41
C PRO A 500 1.15 6.53 21.71
N THR A 501 1.65 7.57 21.05
CA THR A 501 1.04 8.92 21.05
C THR A 501 0.11 9.03 19.85
N PRO A 502 -1.22 8.94 20.05
CA PRO A 502 -2.17 8.88 18.95
C PRO A 502 -2.35 10.23 18.26
N ALA A 503 -2.80 10.20 17.01
CA ALA A 503 -3.26 11.39 16.31
C ALA A 503 -4.37 12.09 17.08
N LYS A 504 -4.35 13.44 17.04
CA LYS A 504 -5.37 14.26 17.72
C LYS A 504 -6.71 14.23 17.01
N ALA A 505 -6.71 14.21 15.68
CA ALA A 505 -7.92 14.19 14.87
C ALA A 505 -8.33 12.76 14.52
N LEU A 506 -9.62 12.45 14.67
CA LEU A 506 -10.18 11.16 14.27
C LEU A 506 -10.05 10.92 12.76
N SER A 507 -10.21 11.98 11.95
CA SER A 507 -10.05 11.91 10.50
C SER A 507 -8.64 11.48 10.09
N GLU A 508 -7.63 11.96 10.80
CA GLU A 508 -6.23 11.56 10.57
C GLU A 508 -6.02 10.07 10.94
N ARG A 509 -6.53 9.62 12.10
CA ARG A 509 -6.42 8.21 12.52
C ARG A 509 -7.05 7.24 11.53
N ILE A 510 -8.22 7.58 11.00
CA ILE A 510 -8.97 6.74 10.06
C ILE A 510 -8.40 6.88 8.65
N GLY A 511 -8.17 8.13 8.23
CA GLY A 511 -7.81 8.45 6.84
C GLY A 511 -6.42 7.98 6.43
N THR A 512 -5.50 7.76 7.38
CA THR A 512 -4.11 7.33 7.12
C THR A 512 -3.84 5.88 7.51
N ALA A 513 -4.84 5.13 7.97
CA ALA A 513 -4.64 3.80 8.55
C ALA A 513 -4.18 2.76 7.51
N LEU A 514 -3.23 1.92 7.90
CA LEU A 514 -3.00 0.64 7.23
C LEU A 514 -4.10 -0.34 7.70
N ILE A 515 -5.07 -0.60 6.82
CA ILE A 515 -6.30 -1.34 7.15
C ILE A 515 -5.99 -2.72 7.77
N ASN A 516 -5.04 -3.43 7.21
CA ASN A 516 -4.66 -4.78 7.67
C ASN A 516 -3.32 -4.83 8.41
N GLY A 517 -2.87 -3.74 9.00
CA GLY A 517 -1.56 -3.65 9.65
C GLY A 517 -1.36 -4.66 10.77
N SER A 518 -2.36 -4.87 11.63
CA SER A 518 -2.29 -5.87 12.70
C SER A 518 -2.18 -7.30 12.16
N TRP A 519 -2.87 -7.61 11.07
CA TRP A 519 -2.71 -8.89 10.38
C TRP A 519 -1.29 -9.05 9.84
N PHE A 520 -0.76 -8.02 9.17
CA PHE A 520 0.55 -8.07 8.55
C PHE A 520 1.67 -8.26 9.60
N ILE A 521 1.59 -7.58 10.75
CA ILE A 521 2.52 -7.81 11.87
C ILE A 521 2.49 -9.27 12.33
N ARG A 522 1.30 -9.88 12.45
CA ARG A 522 1.19 -11.30 12.81
C ARG A 522 1.83 -12.23 11.77
N GLN A 523 1.74 -11.87 10.47
CA GLN A 523 2.43 -12.62 9.42
C GLN A 523 3.97 -12.52 9.55
N LEU A 524 4.49 -11.36 9.97
CA LEU A 524 5.92 -11.15 10.20
C LEU A 524 6.44 -11.73 11.52
N ALA A 525 5.57 -12.10 12.45
CA ALA A 525 5.96 -12.56 13.79
C ALA A 525 6.99 -13.73 13.79
N PRO A 526 6.92 -14.75 12.90
CA PRO A 526 7.93 -15.80 12.83
C PRO A 526 9.34 -15.30 12.48
N PHE A 527 9.42 -14.16 11.81
CA PHE A 527 10.67 -13.54 11.36
C PHE A 527 11.14 -12.38 12.24
N ALA A 528 10.37 -12.03 13.29
CA ALA A 528 10.56 -10.82 14.08
C ALA A 528 11.96 -10.69 14.73
N SER A 529 12.66 -11.81 14.98
CA SER A 529 14.03 -11.77 15.52
C SER A 529 15.07 -11.31 14.50
N ARG A 530 14.81 -11.49 13.18
CA ARG A 530 15.72 -11.20 12.09
C ARG A 530 15.15 -10.23 11.06
N ALA A 531 14.03 -9.59 11.37
CA ALA A 531 13.39 -8.59 10.54
C ALA A 531 13.14 -7.29 11.32
N ILE A 532 13.27 -6.18 10.61
CA ILE A 532 12.88 -4.85 11.06
C ILE A 532 11.93 -4.25 10.03
N ALA A 533 10.83 -3.64 10.49
CA ALA A 533 9.93 -2.91 9.61
C ALA A 533 10.31 -1.43 9.58
N MET A 534 10.40 -0.85 8.38
CA MET A 534 10.71 0.58 8.18
C MET A 534 9.62 1.24 7.34
N HIS A 535 9.09 2.39 7.80
CA HIS A 535 8.01 3.10 7.12
C HIS A 535 8.06 4.62 7.36
N GLY A 536 7.17 5.37 6.68
CA GLY A 536 6.99 6.81 6.81
C GLY A 536 5.53 7.21 7.01
N HIS A 537 4.99 8.01 6.07
CA HIS A 537 3.60 8.37 5.88
C HIS A 537 3.03 9.44 6.82
N ARG A 538 3.30 9.39 8.10
CA ARG A 538 2.77 10.38 9.07
C ARG A 538 3.83 11.34 9.57
N HIS A 539 5.00 11.33 8.98
CA HIS A 539 6.15 12.18 9.32
C HIS A 539 6.53 12.10 10.82
N VAL A 540 6.18 10.99 11.49
CA VAL A 540 6.39 10.83 12.94
C VAL A 540 7.78 10.26 13.19
N ASP A 541 8.58 11.01 13.96
CA ASP A 541 9.84 10.52 14.49
C ASP A 541 9.57 9.52 15.63
N TRP A 542 9.65 8.22 15.31
CA TRP A 542 9.37 7.19 16.29
C TRP A 542 10.10 5.88 16.00
N ILE A 543 10.68 5.30 17.02
CA ILE A 543 11.29 3.97 17.00
C ILE A 543 10.69 3.14 18.12
N GLY A 544 10.27 1.93 17.82
CA GLY A 544 9.68 1.05 18.80
C GLY A 544 9.59 -0.40 18.36
N SER A 545 8.69 -1.14 19.01
CA SER A 545 8.45 -2.55 18.70
C SER A 545 7.00 -2.94 18.93
N CYS A 546 6.58 -4.01 18.25
CA CYS A 546 5.37 -4.76 18.53
C CYS A 546 5.78 -6.21 18.82
N GLY A 547 5.73 -6.61 20.09
CA GLY A 547 6.37 -7.84 20.53
C GLY A 547 7.87 -7.83 20.23
N ARG A 548 8.33 -8.80 19.45
CA ARG A 548 9.74 -8.93 19.03
C ARG A 548 10.09 -8.16 17.75
N LEU A 549 9.09 -7.74 16.96
CA LEU A 549 9.31 -7.03 15.71
C LEU A 549 9.70 -5.58 16.01
N ARG A 550 10.89 -5.17 15.62
CA ARG A 550 11.33 -3.77 15.65
C ARG A 550 10.65 -3.00 14.52
N ILE A 551 10.22 -1.77 14.80
CA ILE A 551 9.53 -0.89 13.86
C ILE A 551 10.16 0.49 13.93
N VAL A 552 10.51 1.04 12.76
CA VAL A 552 11.11 2.37 12.62
C VAL A 552 10.22 3.21 11.71
N SER A 553 9.80 4.35 12.20
CA SER A 553 9.09 5.39 11.47
C SER A 553 10.04 6.54 11.17
N ALA A 554 10.16 6.93 9.91
CA ALA A 554 10.96 8.08 9.51
C ALA A 554 10.19 9.38 9.68
N PRO A 555 10.80 10.44 10.26
CA PRO A 555 10.33 11.80 10.06
C PRO A 555 10.58 12.23 8.62
N SER A 556 9.83 13.23 8.14
CA SER A 556 10.16 13.86 6.87
C SER A 556 11.36 14.81 7.02
N PRO A 557 12.41 14.70 6.21
CA PRO A 557 13.50 15.67 6.22
C PRO A 557 13.12 17.01 5.60
N VAL A 558 11.94 17.12 5.01
CA VAL A 558 11.47 18.27 4.25
C VAL A 558 10.25 18.93 4.88
N MET A 559 9.29 18.13 5.34
CA MET A 559 7.98 18.57 5.81
C MET A 559 7.99 18.99 7.30
N GLU A 560 6.85 19.47 7.79
CA GLU A 560 6.54 19.77 9.21
C GLU A 560 7.42 20.86 9.83
N ALA A 561 8.12 21.66 9.02
CA ALA A 561 8.94 22.77 9.49
C ALA A 561 8.80 23.98 8.58
N ARG A 562 9.03 25.16 9.14
CA ARG A 562 9.19 26.38 8.37
C ARG A 562 10.58 26.44 7.73
N ASP A 563 10.80 27.39 6.82
CA ASP A 563 12.10 27.56 6.17
C ASP A 563 13.26 27.80 7.16
N ASP A 564 12.97 28.38 8.31
CA ASP A 564 13.91 28.68 9.41
C ASP A 564 13.99 27.61 10.49
N GLU A 565 13.18 26.57 10.43
CA GLU A 565 13.16 25.47 11.41
C GLU A 565 13.94 24.24 10.88
N PRO A 566 14.69 23.54 11.74
CA PRO A 566 15.39 22.33 11.34
C PRO A 566 14.44 21.14 11.16
N THR A 567 14.79 20.27 10.23
CA THR A 567 14.22 18.92 10.08
C THR A 567 15.31 17.87 10.26
N CYS A 568 14.98 16.61 10.28
CA CYS A 568 15.98 15.55 10.40
C CYS A 568 15.58 14.27 9.65
N PHE A 569 16.57 13.41 9.48
CA PHE A 569 16.42 12.01 9.14
C PHE A 569 17.44 11.19 9.95
N TYR A 570 17.40 9.86 9.83
CA TYR A 570 18.29 8.98 10.60
C TYR A 570 19.13 8.08 9.72
N ILE A 571 20.35 7.80 10.20
CA ILE A 571 21.17 6.68 9.73
C ILE A 571 21.10 5.61 10.81
N HIS A 572 20.51 4.47 10.47
CA HIS A 572 20.39 3.31 11.34
C HIS A 572 21.59 2.39 11.14
N GLU A 573 22.17 1.95 12.22
CA GLU A 573 23.19 0.92 12.22
C GLU A 573 22.53 -0.40 12.67
N LEU A 574 22.51 -1.37 11.76
CA LEU A 574 21.94 -2.69 11.97
C LEU A 574 23.08 -3.69 12.15
N ALA A 575 22.98 -4.57 13.14
CA ALA A 575 23.99 -5.58 13.40
C ALA A 575 23.35 -6.98 13.45
N ALA A 576 23.87 -7.92 12.66
CA ALA A 576 23.48 -9.32 12.74
C ALA A 576 24.44 -10.08 13.65
N GLY A 577 23.88 -10.90 14.53
CA GLY A 577 24.64 -11.78 15.41
C GLY A 577 23.74 -12.73 16.18
N ALA A 578 24.20 -13.95 16.43
CA ALA A 578 23.47 -15.00 17.15
C ALA A 578 22.05 -15.29 16.60
N GLY A 579 21.86 -15.17 15.27
CA GLY A 579 20.56 -15.41 14.62
C GLY A 579 19.52 -14.29 14.81
N ALA A 580 19.94 -13.12 15.28
CA ALA A 580 19.07 -11.97 15.48
C ALA A 580 19.61 -10.71 14.78
N LEU A 581 18.71 -9.86 14.30
CA LEU A 581 19.00 -8.52 13.81
C LEU A 581 18.79 -7.51 14.94
N ARG A 582 19.82 -6.76 15.26
CA ARG A 582 19.84 -5.73 16.32
C ARG A 582 19.82 -4.35 15.71
N LEU A 583 19.18 -3.41 16.38
CA LEU A 583 19.15 -2.00 16.03
C LEU A 583 20.00 -1.24 17.07
N LEU A 584 21.15 -0.72 16.62
CA LEU A 584 22.01 0.12 17.44
C LEU A 584 21.45 1.55 17.50
N ALA A 585 22.02 2.38 18.38
CA ALA A 585 21.58 3.78 18.49
C ALA A 585 21.73 4.50 17.15
N PRO A 586 20.67 5.09 16.60
CA PRO A 586 20.70 5.73 15.29
C PRO A 586 21.43 7.08 15.35
N GLU A 587 22.10 7.45 14.26
CA GLU A 587 22.68 8.75 14.06
C GLU A 587 21.61 9.72 13.52
N GLN A 588 21.22 10.74 14.26
CA GLN A 588 20.32 11.78 13.81
C GLN A 588 21.07 12.81 12.93
N VAL A 589 20.57 13.05 11.74
CA VAL A 589 21.13 14.01 10.79
C VAL A 589 20.18 15.20 10.66
N VAL A 590 20.58 16.34 11.18
CA VAL A 590 19.78 17.57 11.18
C VAL A 590 20.01 18.35 9.88
N ILE A 591 18.92 18.85 9.28
CA ILE A 591 18.86 19.63 8.04
C ILE A 591 18.28 21.01 8.35
N GLY A 592 18.77 22.03 7.66
CA GLY A 592 18.35 23.42 7.83
C GLY A 592 19.16 24.17 8.88
N PRO A 593 18.80 25.43 9.18
CA PRO A 593 19.55 26.25 10.10
C PRO A 593 19.57 25.63 11.51
N ARG A 594 20.75 25.53 12.10
CA ARG A 594 20.86 25.17 13.51
C ARG A 594 20.16 26.24 14.33
N SER A 595 19.21 25.86 15.18
CA SER A 595 18.68 26.79 16.19
C SER A 595 19.87 27.43 16.90
N ARG A 596 19.94 28.75 16.89
CA ARG A 596 20.84 29.48 17.81
C ARG A 596 20.29 29.25 19.22
N ASN A 597 20.84 28.26 19.91
CA ASN A 597 20.71 28.17 21.37
C ASN A 597 21.52 29.30 22.01
#